data_79d1943ee4ff27c917032aaba3157e19
#
_entry.id   79d1943ee4ff27c917032aaba3157e19
#
_cell.length_a   1.000
_cell.length_b   1.000
_cell.length_c   1.000
_cell.angle_alpha   90.00
_cell.angle_beta   90.00
_cell.angle_gamma   90.00
#
_symmetry.space_group_name_H-M   'P 1'
#
loop_
_entity.id
_entity.type
_entity.pdbx_description
1 polymer ?
#
loop_
_entity_poly.entity_id
_entity_poly.type
_entity_poly.pdbx_seq_one_letter_code
_entity_poly.pdbx_strand_id
1 'polypeptide(L)'
;YISISDLPQKDVVFIHNDICDTAAVYSALSDYNVNAIFHLAAESHVDRSISSPGSFVKTNILGIFSLLSAAMKYYSGLRGWQRDTFKLVHTSTVEVYGDLDAHDYFTEYAPFRPSSPYSASKASSDHLIRAWFHTYGLPVLTVNCSNIYGPRQLPEKLIPLTIHKALKNEK
;
A
#
# COMPACT_ATOMS: atom_id res chain seq x y z
N TYR A 1 16.13 -1.20 10.13
CA TYR A 1 15.23 -2.27 9.63
C TYR A 1 14.67 -3.02 10.82
N ILE A 2 13.33 -3.26 10.86
CA ILE A 2 12.82 -4.34 11.68
C ILE A 2 13.35 -5.60 11.01
N SER A 3 14.25 -6.29 11.65
CA SER A 3 14.52 -7.65 11.26
C SER A 3 13.27 -8.46 11.56
N ILE A 4 12.82 -9.26 10.60
CA ILE A 4 11.75 -10.24 10.82
C ILE A 4 12.16 -11.18 11.98
N SER A 5 13.47 -11.32 12.24
CA SER A 5 14.02 -12.03 13.39
C SER A 5 13.63 -11.43 14.76
N ASP A 6 13.26 -10.14 14.79
CA ASP A 6 12.84 -9.47 16.04
C ASP A 6 11.38 -9.77 16.42
N LEU A 7 10.62 -10.41 15.51
CA LEU A 7 9.25 -10.82 15.76
C LEU A 7 9.21 -12.22 16.39
N PRO A 8 8.17 -12.52 17.22
CA PRO A 8 7.97 -13.88 17.75
C PRO A 8 7.82 -14.88 16.59
N GLN A 9 8.84 -15.67 16.34
CA GLN A 9 8.90 -16.59 15.18
C GLN A 9 7.73 -17.57 15.10
N LYS A 10 7.13 -17.91 16.25
CA LYS A 10 5.96 -18.80 16.30
C LYS A 10 4.67 -18.20 15.73
N ASP A 11 4.61 -16.86 15.65
CA ASP A 11 3.39 -16.14 15.27
C ASP A 11 3.53 -15.45 13.90
N VAL A 12 4.67 -15.64 13.22
CA VAL A 12 4.97 -14.98 11.95
C VAL A 12 5.48 -15.96 10.92
N VAL A 13 4.88 -15.93 9.72
CA VAL A 13 5.39 -16.63 8.54
C VAL A 13 5.84 -15.58 7.53
N PHE A 14 7.11 -15.65 7.14
CA PHE A 14 7.67 -14.77 6.11
C PHE A 14 7.67 -15.49 4.76
N ILE A 15 7.01 -14.90 3.77
CA ILE A 15 6.99 -15.38 2.39
C ILE A 15 7.66 -14.33 1.51
N HIS A 16 8.85 -14.64 0.99
CA HIS A 16 9.57 -13.75 0.09
C HIS A 16 9.04 -13.91 -1.34
N ASN A 17 8.19 -12.96 -1.77
CA ASN A 17 7.62 -12.98 -3.12
C ASN A 17 7.28 -11.56 -3.63
N ASP A 18 7.01 -11.44 -4.94
CA ASP A 18 6.51 -10.20 -5.58
C ASP A 18 4.97 -10.19 -5.56
N ILE A 19 4.36 -9.08 -5.19
CA ILE A 19 2.89 -8.93 -5.22
C ILE A 19 2.31 -9.04 -6.63
N CYS A 20 3.13 -8.91 -7.67
CA CYS A 20 2.74 -9.15 -9.05
C CYS A 20 2.53 -10.66 -9.35
N ASP A 21 3.00 -11.56 -8.49
CA ASP A 21 2.76 -12.99 -8.61
C ASP A 21 1.39 -13.36 -8.01
N THR A 22 0.36 -13.29 -8.84
CA THR A 22 -1.02 -13.60 -8.45
C THR A 22 -1.17 -15.01 -7.87
N ALA A 23 -0.40 -15.99 -8.38
CA ALA A 23 -0.50 -17.39 -7.92
C ALA A 23 0.07 -17.52 -6.51
N ALA A 24 1.24 -16.94 -6.25
CA ALA A 24 1.85 -16.95 -4.93
C ALA A 24 1.02 -16.20 -3.89
N VAL A 25 0.46 -15.04 -4.26
CA VAL A 25 -0.47 -14.30 -3.37
C VAL A 25 -1.69 -15.15 -3.04
N TYR A 26 -2.32 -15.79 -4.05
CA TYR A 26 -3.47 -16.66 -3.82
C TYR A 26 -3.13 -17.85 -2.92
N SER A 27 -2.00 -18.50 -3.13
CA SER A 27 -1.54 -19.61 -2.28
C SER A 27 -1.37 -19.16 -0.83
N ALA A 28 -0.71 -18.02 -0.60
CA ALA A 28 -0.55 -17.47 0.74
C ALA A 28 -1.89 -17.21 1.43
N LEU A 29 -2.87 -16.63 0.73
CA LEU A 29 -4.21 -16.40 1.29
C LEU A 29 -4.91 -17.72 1.66
N SER A 30 -4.81 -18.72 0.80
CA SER A 30 -5.49 -20.01 0.97
C SER A 30 -4.83 -20.88 2.05
N ASP A 31 -3.51 -21.01 2.04
CA ASP A 31 -2.76 -21.88 2.92
C ASP A 31 -2.85 -21.45 4.38
N TYR A 32 -2.96 -20.15 4.61
CA TYR A 32 -3.03 -19.55 5.96
C TYR A 32 -4.45 -19.12 6.37
N ASN A 33 -5.47 -19.38 5.56
CA ASN A 33 -6.87 -19.01 5.86
C ASN A 33 -6.99 -17.53 6.27
N VAL A 34 -6.45 -16.62 5.46
CA VAL A 34 -6.29 -15.20 5.79
C VAL A 34 -7.64 -14.51 5.99
N ASN A 35 -7.82 -13.79 7.11
CA ASN A 35 -9.02 -13.04 7.41
C ASN A 35 -8.92 -11.56 7.01
N ALA A 36 -7.71 -11.00 6.96
CA ALA A 36 -7.50 -9.62 6.57
C ALA A 36 -6.19 -9.45 5.78
N ILE A 37 -6.23 -8.56 4.80
CA ILE A 37 -5.05 -8.14 4.03
C ILE A 37 -4.76 -6.68 4.37
N PHE A 38 -3.54 -6.39 4.82
CA PHE A 38 -3.02 -5.03 4.94
C PHE A 38 -2.02 -4.79 3.82
N HIS A 39 -2.44 -4.09 2.78
CA HIS A 39 -1.61 -3.81 1.60
C HIS A 39 -0.79 -2.55 1.80
N LEU A 40 0.50 -2.75 2.15
CA LEU A 40 1.48 -1.68 2.32
C LEU A 40 2.61 -1.75 1.27
N ALA A 41 2.64 -2.81 0.45
CA ALA A 41 3.66 -2.98 -0.56
C ALA A 41 3.50 -1.93 -1.67
N ALA A 42 4.51 -1.09 -1.86
CA ALA A 42 4.52 -0.06 -2.89
C ALA A 42 5.94 0.45 -3.16
N GLU A 43 6.19 0.93 -4.36
CA GLU A 43 7.23 1.91 -4.62
C GLU A 43 6.75 3.27 -4.10
N SER A 44 7.53 3.94 -3.23
CA SER A 44 7.06 5.11 -2.47
C SER A 44 8.00 6.32 -2.48
N HIS A 45 9.09 6.30 -3.25
CA HIS A 45 10.04 7.39 -3.30
C HIS A 45 9.73 8.31 -4.48
N VAL A 46 9.20 9.53 -4.22
CA VAL A 46 8.73 10.45 -5.26
C VAL A 46 9.81 10.75 -6.30
N ASP A 47 11.02 11.14 -5.86
CA ASP A 47 12.12 11.46 -6.81
C ASP A 47 12.50 10.28 -7.70
N ARG A 48 12.48 9.06 -7.16
CA ARG A 48 12.69 7.85 -7.97
C ARG A 48 11.57 7.63 -8.98
N SER A 49 10.35 8.06 -8.68
CA SER A 49 9.25 7.96 -9.64
C SER A 49 9.45 8.83 -10.87
N ILE A 50 10.17 9.94 -10.73
CA ILE A 50 10.51 10.84 -11.84
C ILE A 50 11.58 10.19 -12.75
N SER A 51 12.62 9.62 -12.14
CA SER A 51 13.73 9.02 -12.89
C SER A 51 13.43 7.62 -13.45
N SER A 52 12.54 6.86 -12.80
CA SER A 52 12.20 5.47 -13.17
C SER A 52 10.71 5.16 -12.93
N PRO A 53 9.80 5.79 -13.69
CA PRO A 53 8.35 5.63 -13.48
C PRO A 53 7.83 4.21 -13.72
N GLY A 54 8.51 3.41 -14.53
CA GLY A 54 8.10 2.05 -14.90
C GLY A 54 7.99 1.10 -13.70
N SER A 55 8.87 1.21 -12.70
CA SER A 55 8.79 0.42 -11.48
C SER A 55 7.54 0.74 -10.66
N PHE A 56 7.13 1.99 -10.65
CA PHE A 56 5.90 2.44 -9.96
C PHE A 56 4.64 1.92 -10.65
N VAL A 57 4.61 1.94 -11.98
CA VAL A 57 3.51 1.32 -12.75
C VAL A 57 3.45 -0.18 -12.47
N LYS A 58 4.58 -0.88 -12.51
CA LYS A 58 4.65 -2.31 -12.24
C LYS A 58 4.16 -2.62 -10.82
N THR A 59 4.78 -2.02 -9.81
CA THR A 59 4.49 -2.38 -8.41
C THR A 59 3.13 -1.83 -7.96
N ASN A 60 2.87 -0.55 -8.17
CA ASN A 60 1.68 0.09 -7.61
C ASN A 60 0.41 -0.17 -8.42
N ILE A 61 0.50 -0.41 -9.75
CA ILE A 61 -0.68 -0.66 -10.58
C ILE A 61 -0.83 -2.15 -10.90
N LEU A 62 0.17 -2.79 -11.51
CA LEU A 62 0.06 -4.22 -11.84
C LEU A 62 0.10 -5.08 -10.57
N GLY A 63 0.89 -4.71 -9.56
CA GLY A 63 0.93 -5.41 -8.28
C GLY A 63 -0.41 -5.36 -7.56
N ILE A 64 -1.08 -4.19 -7.49
CA ILE A 64 -2.42 -4.12 -6.89
C ILE A 64 -3.45 -4.89 -7.71
N PHE A 65 -3.39 -4.85 -9.03
CA PHE A 65 -4.27 -5.67 -9.89
C PHE A 65 -4.11 -7.17 -9.59
N SER A 66 -2.88 -7.64 -9.44
CA SER A 66 -2.57 -9.04 -9.10
C SER A 66 -3.08 -9.41 -7.71
N LEU A 67 -2.87 -8.54 -6.72
CA LEU A 67 -3.39 -8.72 -5.36
C LEU A 67 -4.92 -8.78 -5.35
N LEU A 68 -5.59 -7.86 -6.03
CA LEU A 68 -7.05 -7.82 -6.13
C LEU A 68 -7.63 -9.05 -6.81
N SER A 69 -6.96 -9.54 -7.86
CA SER A 69 -7.35 -10.75 -8.57
C SER A 69 -7.25 -11.99 -7.67
N ALA A 70 -6.15 -12.13 -6.94
CA ALA A 70 -5.93 -13.21 -5.97
C ALA A 70 -6.93 -13.13 -4.80
N ALA A 71 -7.11 -11.92 -4.23
CA ALA A 71 -8.03 -11.69 -3.12
C ALA A 71 -9.49 -11.98 -3.52
N MET A 72 -9.91 -11.58 -4.72
CA MET A 72 -11.25 -11.84 -5.21
C MET A 72 -11.50 -13.33 -5.43
N LYS A 73 -10.54 -14.04 -6.02
CA LYS A 73 -10.61 -15.50 -6.19
C LYS A 73 -10.74 -16.19 -4.83
N TYR A 74 -9.92 -15.80 -3.86
CA TYR A 74 -9.97 -16.33 -2.49
C TYR A 74 -11.31 -16.01 -1.82
N TYR A 75 -11.74 -14.75 -1.82
CA TYR A 75 -12.99 -14.29 -1.23
C TYR A 75 -14.23 -15.00 -1.79
N SER A 76 -14.24 -15.30 -3.07
CA SER A 76 -15.33 -16.04 -3.72
C SER A 76 -15.50 -17.46 -3.18
N GLY A 77 -14.43 -18.07 -2.66
CA GLY A 77 -14.45 -19.38 -2.01
C GLY A 77 -14.90 -19.35 -0.55
N LEU A 78 -14.83 -18.21 0.13
CA LEU A 78 -15.17 -18.08 1.54
C LEU A 78 -16.67 -18.22 1.81
N ARG A 79 -17.03 -18.73 3.01
CA ARG A 79 -18.41 -18.90 3.46
C ARG A 79 -18.55 -18.50 4.93
N GLY A 80 -19.79 -18.16 5.31
CA GLY A 80 -20.15 -17.84 6.71
C GLY A 80 -19.25 -16.78 7.31
N TRP A 81 -18.85 -16.98 8.56
CA TRP A 81 -18.04 -16.03 9.33
C TRP A 81 -16.76 -15.57 8.61
N GLN A 82 -16.04 -16.46 7.94
CA GLN A 82 -14.83 -16.09 7.20
C GLN A 82 -15.11 -15.08 6.09
N ARG A 83 -16.20 -15.27 5.36
CA ARG A 83 -16.63 -14.34 4.31
C ARG A 83 -17.07 -13.00 4.90
N ASP A 84 -17.80 -13.00 5.99
CA ASP A 84 -18.39 -11.81 6.59
C ASP A 84 -17.32 -10.91 7.26
N THR A 85 -16.27 -11.52 7.76
CA THR A 85 -15.18 -10.82 8.46
C THR A 85 -14.02 -10.41 7.55
N PHE A 86 -13.88 -11.02 6.38
CA PHE A 86 -12.76 -10.72 5.47
C PHE A 86 -12.72 -9.24 5.10
N LYS A 87 -11.52 -8.63 5.12
CA LYS A 87 -11.28 -7.25 4.70
C LYS A 87 -9.95 -7.11 3.98
N LEU A 88 -9.91 -6.22 2.98
CA LEU A 88 -8.67 -5.73 2.39
C LEU A 88 -8.51 -4.25 2.72
N VAL A 89 -7.46 -3.91 3.44
CA VAL A 89 -7.09 -2.53 3.80
C VAL A 89 -5.97 -2.09 2.86
N HIS A 90 -6.26 -1.11 2.00
CA HIS A 90 -5.30 -0.52 1.09
C HIS A 90 -4.73 0.78 1.65
N THR A 91 -3.41 0.87 1.75
CA THR A 91 -2.72 2.09 2.15
C THR A 91 -2.42 2.95 0.94
N SER A 92 -3.11 4.06 0.83
CA SER A 92 -2.89 5.12 -0.15
C SER A 92 -2.15 6.32 0.47
N THR A 93 -2.21 7.46 -0.16
CA THR A 93 -1.51 8.69 0.24
C THR A 93 -2.37 9.92 -0.03
N VAL A 94 -2.20 10.97 0.78
CA VAL A 94 -2.83 12.28 0.51
C VAL A 94 -2.33 12.92 -0.78
N GLU A 95 -1.17 12.52 -1.30
CA GLU A 95 -0.62 13.04 -2.56
C GLU A 95 -1.50 12.75 -3.79
N VAL A 96 -2.46 11.83 -3.68
CA VAL A 96 -3.44 11.58 -4.76
C VAL A 96 -4.37 12.78 -4.99
N TYR A 97 -4.53 13.65 -3.99
CA TYR A 97 -5.36 14.85 -4.08
C TYR A 97 -4.63 16.05 -4.71
N GLY A 98 -3.28 16.00 -4.82
CA GLY A 98 -2.45 17.07 -5.38
C GLY A 98 -2.03 18.10 -4.34
N ASP A 99 -1.86 19.34 -4.79
CA ASP A 99 -1.40 20.45 -3.95
C ASP A 99 -2.59 21.17 -3.30
N LEU A 100 -2.32 21.79 -2.15
CA LEU A 100 -3.27 22.63 -1.41
C LEU A 100 -2.77 24.07 -1.33
N ASP A 101 -3.70 25.02 -1.38
CA ASP A 101 -3.42 26.38 -0.97
C ASP A 101 -3.19 26.50 0.55
N ALA A 102 -2.52 27.55 1.00
CA ALA A 102 -1.99 27.69 2.36
C ALA A 102 -3.02 27.56 3.49
N HIS A 103 -4.30 27.69 3.20
CA HIS A 103 -5.39 27.64 4.18
C HIS A 103 -6.41 26.52 3.92
N ASP A 104 -6.14 25.67 2.92
CA ASP A 104 -7.03 24.57 2.55
C ASP A 104 -6.68 23.27 3.27
N TYR A 105 -7.60 22.32 3.24
CA TYR A 105 -7.41 20.95 3.73
C TYR A 105 -8.11 19.95 2.81
N PHE A 106 -7.57 18.75 2.74
CA PHE A 106 -8.21 17.65 2.01
C PHE A 106 -9.36 17.05 2.81
N THR A 107 -10.39 16.68 2.09
CA THR A 107 -11.49 15.84 2.59
C THR A 107 -11.54 14.55 1.78
N GLU A 108 -12.28 13.57 2.24
CA GLU A 108 -12.49 12.29 1.55
C GLU A 108 -13.22 12.47 0.21
N TYR A 109 -13.83 13.62 -0.02
CA TYR A 109 -14.55 13.97 -1.25
C TYR A 109 -13.72 14.83 -2.22
N ALA A 110 -12.49 15.17 -1.84
CA ALA A 110 -11.62 15.95 -2.71
C ALA A 110 -11.33 15.19 -4.01
N PRO A 111 -11.35 15.87 -5.17
CA PRO A 111 -11.04 15.21 -6.44
C PRO A 111 -9.55 14.84 -6.49
N PHE A 112 -9.23 13.70 -7.09
CA PHE A 112 -7.85 13.31 -7.32
C PHE A 112 -7.20 14.21 -8.37
N ARG A 113 -6.04 14.77 -8.04
CA ARG A 113 -5.23 15.64 -8.89
C ARG A 113 -3.73 15.32 -8.73
N PRO A 114 -3.32 14.06 -8.94
CA PRO A 114 -1.94 13.66 -8.72
C PRO A 114 -0.99 14.41 -9.64
N SER A 115 0.15 14.89 -9.09
CA SER A 115 1.13 15.72 -9.79
C SER A 115 2.47 15.02 -10.04
N SER A 116 2.66 13.78 -9.57
CA SER A 116 3.88 13.00 -9.79
C SER A 116 3.55 11.60 -10.34
N PRO A 117 4.53 10.88 -10.97
CA PRO A 117 4.32 9.48 -11.36
C PRO A 117 3.98 8.59 -10.17
N TYR A 118 4.56 8.83 -8.98
CA TYR A 118 4.19 8.14 -7.74
C TYR A 118 2.71 8.38 -7.39
N SER A 119 2.30 9.64 -7.23
CA SER A 119 0.93 9.96 -6.84
C SER A 119 -0.09 9.50 -7.90
N ALA A 120 0.26 9.58 -9.19
CA ALA A 120 -0.57 9.05 -10.28
C ALA A 120 -0.73 7.52 -10.19
N SER A 121 0.35 6.79 -9.87
CA SER A 121 0.28 5.33 -9.67
C SER A 121 -0.58 4.95 -8.47
N LYS A 122 -0.52 5.72 -7.38
CA LYS A 122 -1.36 5.52 -6.19
C LYS A 122 -2.83 5.85 -6.45
N ALA A 123 -3.12 6.95 -7.15
CA ALA A 123 -4.48 7.29 -7.57
C ALA A 123 -5.08 6.19 -8.48
N SER A 124 -4.27 5.62 -9.38
CA SER A 124 -4.68 4.47 -10.20
C SER A 124 -5.01 3.24 -9.34
N SER A 125 -4.21 2.97 -8.29
CA SER A 125 -4.48 1.91 -7.32
C SER A 125 -5.82 2.12 -6.61
N ASP A 126 -6.09 3.33 -6.15
CA ASP A 126 -7.34 3.69 -5.46
C ASP A 126 -8.55 3.49 -6.37
N HIS A 127 -8.44 3.84 -7.65
CA HIS A 127 -9.50 3.58 -8.63
C HIS A 127 -9.72 2.08 -8.86
N LEU A 128 -8.67 1.26 -8.91
CA LEU A 128 -8.80 -0.20 -9.01
C LEU A 128 -9.47 -0.78 -7.77
N ILE A 129 -9.06 -0.39 -6.57
CA ILE A 129 -9.68 -0.80 -5.29
C ILE A 129 -11.17 -0.48 -5.31
N ARG A 130 -11.53 0.76 -5.65
CA ARG A 130 -12.92 1.20 -5.76
C ARG A 130 -13.70 0.39 -6.79
N ALA A 131 -13.11 0.10 -7.95
CA ALA A 131 -13.75 -0.69 -9.00
C ALA A 131 -14.05 -2.12 -8.53
N TRP A 132 -13.11 -2.77 -7.81
CA TRP A 132 -13.33 -4.12 -7.26
C TRP A 132 -14.44 -4.16 -6.22
N PHE A 133 -14.54 -3.13 -5.38
CA PHE A 133 -15.66 -3.01 -4.47
C PHE A 133 -17.01 -2.91 -5.19
N HIS A 134 -17.13 -1.94 -6.12
CA HIS A 134 -18.42 -1.67 -6.77
C HIS A 134 -18.82 -2.75 -7.77
N THR A 135 -17.88 -3.36 -8.47
CA THR A 135 -18.17 -4.35 -9.53
C THR A 135 -18.30 -5.76 -8.96
N TYR A 136 -17.46 -6.13 -8.03
CA TYR A 136 -17.37 -7.52 -7.56
C TYR A 136 -17.74 -7.70 -6.08
N GLY A 137 -17.97 -6.62 -5.35
CA GLY A 137 -18.33 -6.66 -3.93
C GLY A 137 -17.21 -7.11 -3.01
N LEU A 138 -15.94 -6.97 -3.43
CA LEU A 138 -14.80 -7.25 -2.55
C LEU A 138 -14.79 -6.25 -1.39
N PRO A 139 -14.79 -6.68 -0.11
CA PRO A 139 -14.82 -5.77 1.02
C PRO A 139 -13.46 -5.10 1.24
N VAL A 140 -13.36 -3.84 0.81
CA VAL A 140 -12.13 -3.04 0.84
C VAL A 140 -12.29 -1.80 1.72
N LEU A 141 -11.17 -1.34 2.28
CA LEU A 141 -11.01 -0.05 2.93
C LEU A 141 -9.79 0.65 2.34
N THR A 142 -9.88 1.94 2.06
CA THR A 142 -8.73 2.75 1.63
C THR A 142 -8.39 3.75 2.73
N VAL A 143 -7.10 3.86 3.06
CA VAL A 143 -6.58 4.81 4.03
C VAL A 143 -5.60 5.74 3.32
N ASN A 144 -5.96 7.01 3.17
CA ASN A 144 -5.10 8.04 2.57
C ASN A 144 -4.23 8.67 3.67
N CYS A 145 -3.05 8.10 3.87
CA CYS A 145 -2.13 8.54 4.90
C CYS A 145 -1.41 9.82 4.49
N SER A 146 -1.24 10.73 5.43
CA SER A 146 -0.24 11.79 5.36
C SER A 146 1.16 11.22 5.59
N ASN A 147 2.17 12.06 5.78
CA ASN A 147 3.55 11.61 5.98
C ASN A 147 3.67 10.77 7.26
N ILE A 148 3.88 9.48 7.07
CA ILE A 148 4.10 8.54 8.17
C ILE A 148 5.58 8.60 8.57
N TYR A 149 5.85 8.61 9.86
CA TYR A 149 7.19 8.52 10.41
C TYR A 149 7.19 7.64 11.67
N GLY A 150 8.36 7.09 12.00
CA GLY A 150 8.49 6.28 13.19
C GLY A 150 9.87 5.63 13.34
N PRO A 151 10.09 4.90 14.44
CA PRO A 151 11.33 4.15 14.65
C PRO A 151 11.61 3.22 13.46
N ARG A 152 12.91 3.11 13.09
CA ARG A 152 13.40 2.22 12.02
C ARG A 152 12.99 2.62 10.60
N GLN A 153 12.41 3.81 10.40
CA GLN A 153 12.18 4.35 9.06
C GLN A 153 13.51 4.57 8.34
N LEU A 154 13.52 4.34 7.01
CA LEU A 154 14.72 4.55 6.19
C LEU A 154 15.23 5.99 6.28
N PRO A 155 16.55 6.21 6.42
CA PRO A 155 17.14 7.54 6.61
C PRO A 155 17.07 8.45 5.39
N GLU A 156 16.55 7.98 4.26
CA GLU A 156 16.32 8.78 3.04
C GLU A 156 15.07 9.67 3.13
N LYS A 157 14.17 9.41 4.09
CA LYS A 157 12.95 10.20 4.29
C LYS A 157 13.24 11.44 5.14
N LEU A 158 12.46 12.52 4.94
CA LEU A 158 12.71 13.84 5.50
C LEU A 158 12.99 13.82 7.01
N ILE A 159 12.10 13.26 7.82
CA ILE A 159 12.24 13.28 9.30
C ILE A 159 13.47 12.51 9.77
N PRO A 160 13.67 11.22 9.41
CA PRO A 160 14.87 10.50 9.84
C PRO A 160 16.16 11.09 9.25
N LEU A 161 16.14 11.62 8.03
CA LEU A 161 17.29 12.29 7.43
C LEU A 161 17.66 13.56 8.21
N THR A 162 16.66 14.39 8.55
CA THR A 162 16.90 15.62 9.35
C THR A 162 17.48 15.29 10.72
N ILE A 163 16.91 14.28 11.41
CA ILE A 163 17.43 13.82 12.70
C ILE A 163 18.89 13.34 12.57
N HIS A 164 19.15 12.51 11.55
CA HIS A 164 20.50 11.97 11.33
C HIS A 164 21.53 13.07 11.05
N LYS A 165 21.18 14.03 10.18
CA LYS A 165 22.07 15.18 9.88
C LYS A 165 22.26 16.07 11.11
N ALA A 166 21.20 16.37 11.86
CA ALA A 166 21.29 17.18 13.07
C ALA A 166 22.21 16.55 14.13
N LEU A 167 22.11 15.23 14.35
CA LEU A 167 22.99 14.50 15.27
C LEU A 167 24.46 14.52 14.84
N LYS A 168 24.74 14.66 13.54
CA LYS A 168 26.10 14.75 13.00
C LYS A 168 26.61 16.18 12.80
N ASN A 169 25.81 17.21 13.14
CA ASN A 169 26.07 18.62 12.81
C ASN A 169 26.27 18.85 11.29
N GLU A 170 25.61 18.06 10.44
CA GLU A 170 25.60 18.22 8.98
C GLU A 170 24.44 19.13 8.55
N LYS A 171 24.67 19.93 7.45
CA LYS A 171 23.63 20.78 6.85
C LYS A 171 22.76 20.01 5.84
#